data_fa9bd39e2280090dd062cfa6c25e328e
#
_entry.id   fa9bd39e2280090dd062cfa6c25e328e
#
_cell.length_a   1.000
_cell.length_b   1.000
_cell.length_c   1.000
_cell.angle_alpha   90.00
_cell.angle_beta   90.00
_cell.angle_gamma   90.00
#
_symmetry.space_group_name_H-M   'P 1'
#
loop_
_entity.id
_entity.type
_entity.pdbx_description
1 polymer ?
#
loop_
_entity_poly.entity_id
_entity_poly.type
_entity_poly.pdbx_seq_one_letter_code
_entity_poly.pdbx_strand_id
1 'polypeptide(L)'
;MPDVRTELAGGLVSRDRLAELLSKELSDFVERHPRSGELYERSQQSLFGGVPMPWMMLWAGGFPVFAELAEGARITDVDGHTYVDLCLGDTGAMTGHGPATVREAVAEQVGRGITTMLPTEDAAWVGEELRRRFGLARWTFTLTATDANRAALRIAREVTDRPKVLVFSYCYHGSVDEAFAVATPDGTRSRYGNVGPAVDPSQTTRAVEFNDVDALEGALADRQVACVLAEPAMTNMGIVLPEPGYHEALRRVTRETGTLLVIDETHTFSAGPGGCTRAWGLEPDMFTIGKAIGSGVPAGALGLSEAVAEEALGHHDADYADAGGVGGTLAGNPFSLASVRATLDRVLTEPAFAHTIPLAERFCAGLQEVFARRSLPWNVTQLGCRAEYRFQPEPARNGTEAHAASEPELERYLHLHALNRGVLLTPFHNMALMSPETKEADVDLHTQLFDEAAAKLTA
;
A
#
# COMPACT_ATOMS: atom_id res chain seq x y z
N MET A 1 9.31 -30.75 10.50
CA MET A 1 9.08 -29.63 11.42
C MET A 1 10.22 -28.65 11.17
N PRO A 2 9.98 -27.36 10.90
CA PRO A 2 11.08 -26.41 10.81
C PRO A 2 11.74 -26.35 12.18
N ASP A 3 13.07 -26.30 12.14
CA ASP A 3 13.94 -26.15 13.32
C ASP A 3 13.50 -24.89 14.07
N VAL A 4 13.02 -25.05 15.31
CA VAL A 4 12.59 -23.91 16.13
C VAL A 4 13.87 -23.20 16.56
N ARG A 5 14.27 -22.17 15.79
CA ARG A 5 15.36 -21.29 16.19
C ARG A 5 15.02 -20.72 17.58
N THR A 6 15.87 -20.98 18.54
CA THR A 6 15.73 -20.46 19.92
C THR A 6 16.03 -18.96 20.00
N GLU A 7 16.62 -18.39 18.94
CA GLU A 7 17.05 -16.99 18.85
C GLU A 7 16.49 -16.35 17.57
N LEU A 8 16.09 -15.09 17.68
CA LEU A 8 15.56 -14.25 16.60
C LEU A 8 16.57 -13.16 16.21
N ALA A 9 16.36 -12.57 15.03
CA ALA A 9 17.11 -11.40 14.56
C ALA A 9 18.63 -11.54 14.69
N GLY A 10 19.18 -12.66 14.20
CA GLY A 10 20.62 -12.89 14.18
C GLY A 10 21.23 -13.32 15.52
N GLY A 11 20.43 -13.86 16.43
CA GLY A 11 20.92 -14.37 17.73
C GLY A 11 20.88 -13.35 18.89
N LEU A 12 20.31 -12.18 18.66
CA LEU A 12 20.30 -11.09 19.66
C LEU A 12 19.06 -11.08 20.57
N VAL A 13 17.99 -11.73 20.16
CA VAL A 13 16.71 -11.73 20.90
C VAL A 13 16.34 -13.15 21.30
N SER A 14 16.27 -13.40 22.62
CA SER A 14 15.75 -14.66 23.15
C SER A 14 14.24 -14.75 22.96
N ARG A 15 13.74 -15.86 22.43
CA ARG A 15 12.29 -16.10 22.28
C ARG A 15 11.56 -16.09 23.63
N ASP A 16 12.16 -16.62 24.69
CA ASP A 16 11.55 -16.61 26.01
C ASP A 16 11.39 -15.18 26.55
N ARG A 17 12.41 -14.35 26.36
CA ARG A 17 12.36 -12.94 26.73
C ARG A 17 11.32 -12.17 25.93
N LEU A 18 11.25 -12.40 24.61
CA LEU A 18 10.22 -11.81 23.76
C LEU A 18 8.82 -12.21 24.20
N ALA A 19 8.59 -13.50 24.49
CA ALA A 19 7.29 -14.00 24.96
C ALA A 19 6.87 -13.37 26.30
N GLU A 20 7.81 -13.23 27.25
CA GLU A 20 7.56 -12.55 28.54
C GLU A 20 7.15 -11.08 28.32
N LEU A 21 7.90 -10.35 27.49
CA LEU A 21 7.63 -8.94 27.19
C LEU A 21 6.29 -8.77 26.47
N LEU A 22 6.01 -9.60 25.47
CA LEU A 22 4.75 -9.57 24.72
C LEU A 22 3.57 -9.88 25.62
N SER A 23 3.68 -10.88 26.52
CA SER A 23 2.63 -11.22 27.49
C SER A 23 2.30 -10.04 28.40
N LYS A 24 3.31 -9.31 28.86
CA LYS A 24 3.13 -8.11 29.67
C LYS A 24 2.41 -6.99 28.90
N GLU A 25 2.87 -6.68 27.71
CA GLU A 25 2.25 -5.64 26.87
C GLU A 25 0.80 -6.01 26.51
N LEU A 26 0.48 -7.30 26.31
CA LEU A 26 -0.90 -7.77 26.08
C LEU A 26 -1.78 -7.58 27.31
N SER A 27 -1.28 -7.86 28.52
CA SER A 27 -2.02 -7.62 29.76
C SER A 27 -2.32 -6.13 29.93
N ASP A 28 -1.29 -5.28 29.74
CA ASP A 28 -1.43 -3.83 29.84
C ASP A 28 -2.45 -3.30 28.80
N PHE A 29 -2.45 -3.86 27.59
CA PHE A 29 -3.41 -3.50 26.53
C PHE A 29 -4.86 -3.83 26.93
N VAL A 30 -5.12 -5.05 27.36
CA VAL A 30 -6.49 -5.49 27.74
C VAL A 30 -7.03 -4.66 28.91
N GLU A 31 -6.21 -4.37 29.91
CA GLU A 31 -6.62 -3.56 31.08
C GLU A 31 -6.99 -2.12 30.68
N ARG A 32 -6.30 -1.56 29.69
CA ARG A 32 -6.49 -0.16 29.26
C ARG A 32 -7.63 0.01 28.23
N HIS A 33 -8.09 -1.04 27.56
CA HIS A 33 -9.06 -0.95 26.47
C HIS A 33 -10.35 -1.76 26.70
N PRO A 34 -11.03 -1.59 27.88
CA PRO A 34 -12.21 -2.39 28.22
C PRO A 34 -13.37 -2.16 27.26
N ARG A 35 -13.61 -0.91 26.81
CA ARG A 35 -14.72 -0.60 25.89
C ARG A 35 -14.46 -1.15 24.48
N SER A 36 -13.24 -1.07 24.00
CA SER A 36 -12.85 -1.69 22.71
C SER A 36 -13.05 -3.20 22.77
N GLY A 37 -12.70 -3.85 23.89
CA GLY A 37 -12.96 -5.28 24.13
C GLY A 37 -14.44 -5.64 24.08
N GLU A 38 -15.30 -4.90 24.80
CA GLU A 38 -16.76 -5.09 24.80
C GLU A 38 -17.36 -4.91 23.38
N LEU A 39 -16.91 -3.90 22.64
CA LEU A 39 -17.36 -3.66 21.27
C LEU A 39 -16.92 -4.77 20.33
N TYR A 40 -15.70 -5.29 20.48
CA TYR A 40 -15.22 -6.41 19.70
C TYR A 40 -16.03 -7.68 19.95
N GLU A 41 -16.29 -8.05 21.23
CA GLU A 41 -17.16 -9.19 21.59
C GLU A 41 -18.56 -9.06 20.97
N ARG A 42 -19.14 -7.86 21.02
CA ARG A 42 -20.43 -7.58 20.39
C ARG A 42 -20.35 -7.73 18.86
N SER A 43 -19.30 -7.22 18.23
CA SER A 43 -19.11 -7.25 16.79
C SER A 43 -18.93 -8.65 16.23
N GLN A 44 -18.35 -9.58 17.00
CA GLN A 44 -18.21 -10.99 16.62
C GLN A 44 -19.55 -11.69 16.32
N GLN A 45 -20.66 -11.16 16.81
CA GLN A 45 -21.99 -11.74 16.58
C GLN A 45 -22.55 -11.44 15.18
N SER A 46 -22.01 -10.43 14.48
CA SER A 46 -22.59 -9.95 13.21
C SER A 46 -21.57 -9.63 12.12
N LEU A 47 -20.29 -9.46 12.46
CA LEU A 47 -19.25 -9.15 11.50
C LEU A 47 -18.34 -10.36 11.27
N PHE A 48 -17.95 -10.59 10.03
CA PHE A 48 -17.00 -11.62 9.66
C PHE A 48 -15.63 -11.36 10.32
N GLY A 49 -15.27 -12.23 11.27
CA GLY A 49 -14.08 -12.05 12.12
C GLY A 49 -14.20 -10.94 13.17
N GLY A 50 -15.41 -10.41 13.44
CA GLY A 50 -15.65 -9.37 14.45
C GLY A 50 -15.23 -7.96 14.03
N VAL A 51 -14.88 -7.74 12.78
CA VAL A 51 -14.38 -6.47 12.23
C VAL A 51 -15.02 -6.16 10.88
N PRO A 52 -15.11 -4.86 10.46
CA PRO A 52 -15.63 -4.50 9.15
C PRO A 52 -14.78 -5.02 7.99
N MET A 53 -13.47 -5.19 8.19
CA MET A 53 -12.54 -5.67 7.18
C MET A 53 -11.46 -6.54 7.87
N PRO A 54 -11.17 -7.77 7.36
CA PRO A 54 -10.37 -8.77 8.06
C PRO A 54 -8.98 -8.31 8.54
N TRP A 55 -8.31 -7.41 7.84
CA TRP A 55 -6.99 -6.92 8.26
C TRP A 55 -7.03 -6.11 9.56
N MET A 56 -8.19 -5.59 9.94
CA MET A 56 -8.35 -4.93 11.24
C MET A 56 -8.16 -5.89 12.43
N MET A 57 -8.16 -7.22 12.20
CA MET A 57 -7.80 -8.20 13.22
C MET A 57 -6.28 -8.31 13.45
N LEU A 58 -5.46 -7.76 12.56
CA LEU A 58 -4.00 -7.86 12.62
C LEU A 58 -3.36 -6.87 13.60
N TRP A 59 -4.13 -5.95 14.20
CA TRP A 59 -3.62 -5.07 15.25
C TRP A 59 -2.99 -5.87 16.39
N ALA A 60 -1.87 -5.35 16.92
CA ALA A 60 -0.96 -6.08 17.81
C ALA A 60 -1.59 -6.55 19.13
N GLY A 61 -2.70 -5.93 19.57
CA GLY A 61 -3.46 -6.31 20.77
C GLY A 61 -4.17 -7.65 20.65
N GLY A 62 -4.97 -8.01 21.67
CA GLY A 62 -5.85 -9.19 21.64
C GLY A 62 -7.10 -8.98 20.79
N PHE A 63 -7.42 -7.71 20.50
CA PHE A 63 -8.50 -7.21 19.67
C PHE A 63 -8.12 -5.83 19.14
N PRO A 64 -8.76 -5.31 18.06
CA PRO A 64 -8.49 -3.96 17.58
C PRO A 64 -9.03 -2.90 18.53
N VAL A 65 -8.36 -1.75 18.65
CA VAL A 65 -8.97 -0.55 19.26
C VAL A 65 -10.10 -0.05 18.36
N PHE A 66 -11.15 0.50 18.97
CA PHE A 66 -12.26 1.11 18.24
C PHE A 66 -12.10 2.63 18.23
N ALA A 67 -11.98 3.19 17.04
CA ALA A 67 -11.79 4.63 16.88
C ALA A 67 -13.09 5.41 17.20
N GLU A 68 -12.99 6.49 17.96
CA GLU A 68 -14.05 7.48 18.18
C GLU A 68 -13.87 8.69 17.29
N LEU A 69 -12.63 9.19 17.15
CA LEU A 69 -12.29 10.38 16.36
C LEU A 69 -10.94 10.18 15.67
N ALA A 70 -10.83 10.67 14.45
CA ALA A 70 -9.56 10.82 13.75
C ALA A 70 -9.44 12.24 13.17
N GLU A 71 -8.36 12.96 13.49
CA GLU A 71 -8.10 14.30 13.01
C GLU A 71 -6.60 14.56 12.84
N GLY A 72 -6.19 15.12 11.70
CA GLY A 72 -4.79 15.35 11.37
C GLY A 72 -3.96 14.07 11.44
N ALA A 73 -2.91 14.04 12.24
CA ALA A 73 -2.09 12.87 12.49
C ALA A 73 -2.44 12.16 13.82
N ARG A 74 -3.70 12.18 14.22
CA ARG A 74 -4.15 11.61 15.50
C ARG A 74 -5.40 10.77 15.35
N ILE A 75 -5.48 9.69 16.15
CA ILE A 75 -6.68 8.90 16.37
C ILE A 75 -6.96 8.86 17.87
N THR A 76 -8.20 9.08 18.27
CA THR A 76 -8.69 8.86 19.64
C THR A 76 -9.62 7.66 19.63
N ASP A 77 -9.40 6.71 20.55
CA ASP A 77 -10.23 5.54 20.67
C ASP A 77 -11.41 5.76 21.62
N VAL A 78 -12.30 4.78 21.66
CA VAL A 78 -13.52 4.80 22.53
C VAL A 78 -13.20 4.68 24.03
N ASP A 79 -11.97 4.30 24.37
CA ASP A 79 -11.46 4.22 25.75
C ASP A 79 -10.83 5.56 26.18
N GLY A 80 -10.73 6.54 25.26
CA GLY A 80 -10.25 7.90 25.51
C GLY A 80 -8.73 8.08 25.31
N HIS A 81 -8.04 7.09 24.75
CA HIS A 81 -6.62 7.23 24.44
C HIS A 81 -6.43 7.91 23.10
N THR A 82 -5.47 8.83 23.03
CA THR A 82 -5.08 9.49 21.78
C THR A 82 -3.71 9.02 21.33
N TYR A 83 -3.61 8.67 20.05
CA TYR A 83 -2.42 8.12 19.42
C TYR A 83 -1.88 9.07 18.36
N VAL A 84 -0.56 9.16 18.23
CA VAL A 84 0.09 9.56 16.98
C VAL A 84 -0.15 8.46 15.96
N ASP A 85 -0.75 8.79 14.84
CA ASP A 85 -1.02 7.84 13.76
C ASP A 85 0.06 7.94 12.68
N LEU A 86 0.97 6.97 12.67
CA LEU A 86 1.95 6.76 11.60
C LEU A 86 1.52 5.64 10.64
N CYS A 87 0.35 5.00 10.88
CA CYS A 87 -0.28 4.06 9.96
C CYS A 87 -1.00 4.80 8.82
N LEU A 88 -1.73 5.88 9.17
CA LEU A 88 -2.52 6.70 8.25
C LEU A 88 -3.37 5.85 7.29
N GLY A 89 -4.05 4.84 7.88
CA GLY A 89 -4.95 3.96 7.13
C GLY A 89 -4.24 3.19 6.02
N ASP A 90 -3.00 2.81 6.20
CA ASP A 90 -2.17 2.14 5.20
C ASP A 90 -2.17 2.91 3.86
N THR A 91 -1.76 4.17 3.90
CA THR A 91 -1.74 5.15 2.80
C THR A 91 -3.08 5.84 2.51
N GLY A 92 -4.22 5.25 2.89
CA GLY A 92 -5.55 5.84 2.64
C GLY A 92 -5.74 7.24 3.21
N ALA A 93 -5.11 7.51 4.36
CA ALA A 93 -5.12 8.81 5.03
C ALA A 93 -3.75 9.52 4.99
N MET A 94 -2.95 9.34 3.94
CA MET A 94 -1.66 10.04 3.75
C MET A 94 -1.79 11.56 3.82
N THR A 95 -2.98 12.09 3.60
CA THR A 95 -3.32 13.52 3.76
C THR A 95 -3.40 13.99 5.21
N GLY A 96 -3.32 13.08 6.18
CA GLY A 96 -3.89 13.26 7.50
C GLY A 96 -5.41 13.01 7.49
N HIS A 97 -5.99 12.82 8.67
CA HIS A 97 -7.42 12.57 8.84
C HIS A 97 -8.22 13.85 8.70
N GLY A 98 -9.20 13.86 7.80
CA GLY A 98 -10.19 14.91 7.65
C GLY A 98 -9.62 16.32 7.40
N PRO A 99 -8.73 16.56 6.41
CA PRO A 99 -8.25 17.90 6.09
C PRO A 99 -9.43 18.87 5.87
N ALA A 100 -9.36 20.09 6.41
CA ALA A 100 -10.47 21.05 6.39
C ALA A 100 -11.00 21.30 4.98
N THR A 101 -10.11 21.49 4.01
CA THR A 101 -10.48 21.74 2.61
C THR A 101 -11.23 20.58 1.97
N VAL A 102 -10.88 19.33 2.33
CA VAL A 102 -11.58 18.13 1.85
C VAL A 102 -12.94 18.00 2.52
N ARG A 103 -13.02 18.21 3.85
CA ARG A 103 -14.29 18.18 4.59
C ARG A 103 -15.30 19.19 4.01
N GLU A 104 -14.85 20.41 3.72
CA GLU A 104 -15.68 21.46 3.13
C GLU A 104 -16.19 21.07 1.73
N ALA A 105 -15.30 20.61 0.84
CA ALA A 105 -15.67 20.19 -0.51
C ALA A 105 -16.65 19.01 -0.51
N VAL A 106 -16.41 18.02 0.35
CA VAL A 106 -17.28 16.85 0.51
C VAL A 106 -18.65 17.25 1.08
N ALA A 107 -18.69 18.12 2.11
CA ALA A 107 -19.94 18.59 2.71
C ALA A 107 -20.78 19.39 1.70
N GLU A 108 -20.16 20.26 0.90
CA GLU A 108 -20.83 20.99 -0.17
C GLU A 108 -21.39 20.01 -1.22
N GLN A 109 -20.59 19.03 -1.66
CA GLN A 109 -21.02 18.08 -2.68
C GLN A 109 -22.15 17.17 -2.21
N VAL A 110 -22.19 16.79 -0.93
CA VAL A 110 -23.32 16.04 -0.36
C VAL A 110 -24.63 16.82 -0.52
N GLY A 111 -24.61 18.15 -0.33
CA GLY A 111 -25.77 19.01 -0.55
C GLY A 111 -26.20 19.15 -2.01
N ARG A 112 -25.32 18.78 -2.97
CA ARG A 112 -25.57 18.88 -4.42
C ARG A 112 -25.86 17.53 -5.09
N GLY A 113 -25.77 16.44 -4.35
CA GLY A 113 -25.96 15.07 -4.83
C GLY A 113 -24.66 14.25 -4.87
N ILE A 114 -24.77 12.98 -4.52
CA ILE A 114 -23.62 12.07 -4.36
C ILE A 114 -23.36 11.27 -5.63
N THR A 115 -24.42 10.67 -6.20
CA THR A 115 -24.33 9.79 -7.37
C THR A 115 -25.38 10.21 -8.39
N THR A 116 -24.93 10.76 -9.51
CA THR A 116 -25.82 11.38 -10.50
C THR A 116 -25.87 10.61 -11.82
N MET A 117 -24.95 9.67 -12.08
CA MET A 117 -24.71 9.07 -13.41
C MET A 117 -24.48 10.12 -14.52
N LEU A 118 -24.16 11.35 -14.12
CA LEU A 118 -23.76 12.46 -14.98
C LEU A 118 -22.42 13.00 -14.49
N PRO A 119 -21.50 13.34 -15.38
CA PRO A 119 -20.23 13.93 -14.98
C PRO A 119 -20.41 15.33 -14.41
N THR A 120 -19.52 15.72 -13.51
CA THR A 120 -19.41 17.09 -13.01
C THR A 120 -18.15 17.77 -13.57
N GLU A 121 -17.99 19.06 -13.36
CA GLU A 121 -16.79 19.80 -13.72
C GLU A 121 -15.53 19.23 -13.05
N ASP A 122 -15.66 18.66 -11.84
CA ASP A 122 -14.56 18.03 -11.14
C ASP A 122 -13.96 16.86 -11.91
N ALA A 123 -14.76 16.13 -12.69
CA ALA A 123 -14.26 15.03 -13.52
C ALA A 123 -13.23 15.51 -14.57
N ALA A 124 -13.53 16.64 -15.23
CA ALA A 124 -12.62 17.23 -16.21
C ALA A 124 -11.34 17.73 -15.53
N TRP A 125 -11.48 18.49 -14.45
CA TRP A 125 -10.35 19.02 -13.70
C TRP A 125 -9.43 17.91 -13.15
N VAL A 126 -10.01 16.88 -12.54
CA VAL A 126 -9.23 15.75 -11.98
C VAL A 126 -8.50 14.99 -13.09
N GLY A 127 -9.15 14.77 -14.24
CA GLY A 127 -8.50 14.13 -15.39
C GLY A 127 -7.31 14.95 -15.92
N GLU A 128 -7.44 16.27 -16.01
CA GLU A 128 -6.36 17.18 -16.40
C GLU A 128 -5.22 17.18 -15.39
N GLU A 129 -5.53 17.22 -14.10
CA GLU A 129 -4.53 17.21 -13.03
C GLU A 129 -3.76 15.88 -12.95
N LEU A 130 -4.44 14.74 -13.09
CA LEU A 130 -3.79 13.44 -13.16
C LEU A 130 -2.89 13.33 -14.39
N ARG A 131 -3.34 13.82 -15.55
CA ARG A 131 -2.51 13.91 -16.75
C ARG A 131 -1.26 14.77 -16.51
N ARG A 132 -1.41 15.92 -15.87
CA ARG A 132 -0.29 16.83 -15.55
C ARG A 132 0.73 16.17 -14.61
N ARG A 133 0.27 15.40 -13.61
CA ARG A 133 1.13 14.75 -12.61
C ARG A 133 1.85 13.53 -13.15
N PHE A 134 1.13 12.66 -13.85
CA PHE A 134 1.59 11.30 -14.20
C PHE A 134 1.83 11.09 -15.69
N GLY A 135 1.46 12.02 -16.56
CA GLY A 135 1.78 12.00 -17.99
C GLY A 135 0.87 11.13 -18.86
N LEU A 136 -0.03 10.31 -18.30
CA LEU A 136 -0.95 9.48 -19.10
C LEU A 136 -2.02 10.34 -19.78
N ALA A 137 -2.38 9.97 -21.03
CA ALA A 137 -3.20 10.81 -21.90
C ALA A 137 -4.69 10.79 -21.56
N ARG A 138 -5.24 9.62 -21.16
CA ARG A 138 -6.68 9.41 -20.89
C ARG A 138 -6.86 8.78 -19.52
N TRP A 139 -7.96 9.15 -18.84
CA TRP A 139 -8.25 8.68 -17.49
C TRP A 139 -9.67 8.20 -17.37
N THR A 140 -9.87 7.15 -16.59
CA THR A 140 -11.16 6.68 -16.09
C THR A 140 -11.09 6.46 -14.58
N PHE A 141 -12.23 6.52 -13.91
CA PHE A 141 -12.28 6.49 -12.44
C PHE A 141 -12.95 5.21 -11.95
N THR A 142 -12.50 4.75 -10.79
CA THR A 142 -13.01 3.59 -10.08
C THR A 142 -13.21 3.93 -8.60
N LEU A 143 -13.75 3.02 -7.80
CA LEU A 143 -13.86 3.22 -6.36
C LEU A 143 -12.59 2.83 -5.61
N THR A 144 -11.81 1.92 -6.14
CA THR A 144 -10.58 1.41 -5.50
C THR A 144 -9.51 1.16 -6.55
N ALA A 145 -8.25 1.07 -6.10
CA ALA A 145 -7.17 0.62 -6.98
C ALA A 145 -7.36 -0.85 -7.42
N THR A 146 -8.05 -1.69 -6.63
CA THR A 146 -8.43 -3.04 -7.06
C THR A 146 -9.23 -2.99 -8.35
N ASP A 147 -10.24 -2.13 -8.42
CA ASP A 147 -11.10 -2.01 -9.62
C ASP A 147 -10.31 -1.41 -10.79
N ALA A 148 -9.40 -0.44 -10.51
CA ALA A 148 -8.51 0.12 -11.51
C ALA A 148 -7.57 -0.96 -12.11
N ASN A 149 -6.96 -1.78 -11.27
CA ASN A 149 -6.11 -2.89 -11.69
C ASN A 149 -6.91 -3.95 -12.48
N ARG A 150 -8.10 -4.32 -12.03
CA ARG A 150 -8.99 -5.23 -12.79
C ARG A 150 -9.32 -4.69 -14.18
N ALA A 151 -9.65 -3.40 -14.27
CA ALA A 151 -9.90 -2.74 -15.55
C ALA A 151 -8.66 -2.74 -16.44
N ALA A 152 -7.48 -2.40 -15.87
CA ALA A 152 -6.22 -2.43 -16.60
C ALA A 152 -5.92 -3.83 -17.19
N LEU A 153 -6.09 -4.91 -16.41
CA LEU A 153 -5.85 -6.27 -16.88
C LEU A 153 -6.82 -6.69 -17.99
N ARG A 154 -8.10 -6.25 -17.90
CA ARG A 154 -9.10 -6.52 -18.96
C ARG A 154 -8.71 -5.81 -20.26
N ILE A 155 -8.42 -4.51 -20.17
CA ILE A 155 -7.99 -3.71 -21.32
C ILE A 155 -6.70 -4.28 -21.92
N ALA A 156 -5.71 -4.66 -21.09
CA ALA A 156 -4.47 -5.24 -21.57
C ALA A 156 -4.70 -6.53 -22.36
N ARG A 157 -5.55 -7.43 -21.87
CA ARG A 157 -5.91 -8.67 -22.58
C ARG A 157 -6.64 -8.40 -23.87
N GLU A 158 -7.56 -7.45 -23.87
CA GLU A 158 -8.34 -7.06 -25.06
C GLU A 158 -7.43 -6.54 -26.17
N VAL A 159 -6.63 -5.51 -25.89
CA VAL A 159 -5.81 -4.85 -26.92
C VAL A 159 -4.61 -5.69 -27.38
N THR A 160 -4.17 -6.67 -26.60
CA THR A 160 -3.05 -7.54 -26.99
C THR A 160 -3.44 -8.91 -27.50
N ASP A 161 -4.70 -9.31 -27.32
CA ASP A 161 -5.20 -10.68 -27.56
C ASP A 161 -4.34 -11.76 -26.86
N ARG A 162 -3.88 -11.48 -25.62
CA ARG A 162 -3.02 -12.37 -24.83
C ARG A 162 -3.66 -12.69 -23.48
N PRO A 163 -3.61 -13.97 -23.02
CA PRO A 163 -4.35 -14.38 -21.84
C PRO A 163 -3.65 -14.10 -20.51
N LYS A 164 -2.30 -14.04 -20.48
CA LYS A 164 -1.52 -14.03 -19.24
C LYS A 164 -1.14 -12.64 -18.79
N VAL A 165 -0.94 -12.51 -17.47
CA VAL A 165 -0.39 -11.34 -16.81
C VAL A 165 0.91 -11.72 -16.12
N LEU A 166 1.89 -10.85 -16.04
CA LEU A 166 3.08 -11.04 -15.21
C LEU A 166 2.99 -10.17 -13.98
N VAL A 167 3.31 -10.74 -12.81
CA VAL A 167 3.43 -10.06 -11.52
C VAL A 167 4.73 -10.47 -10.82
N PHE A 168 5.11 -9.72 -9.79
CA PHE A 168 6.28 -10.04 -8.96
C PHE A 168 5.86 -10.81 -7.70
N SER A 169 6.68 -11.78 -7.30
CA SER A 169 6.44 -12.59 -6.10
C SER A 169 6.18 -11.69 -4.88
N TYR A 170 5.11 -12.01 -4.14
CA TYR A 170 4.68 -11.25 -2.94
C TYR A 170 4.25 -9.80 -3.19
N CYS A 171 3.95 -9.39 -4.43
CA CYS A 171 3.28 -8.11 -4.69
C CYS A 171 1.86 -8.08 -4.10
N TYR A 172 1.27 -6.90 -4.04
CA TYR A 172 -0.14 -6.71 -3.72
C TYR A 172 -0.74 -5.60 -4.57
N HIS A 173 -1.79 -5.95 -5.31
CA HIS A 173 -2.49 -5.03 -6.22
C HIS A 173 -4.00 -5.01 -5.96
N GLY A 174 -4.39 -5.08 -4.69
CA GLY A 174 -5.78 -5.27 -4.30
C GLY A 174 -6.21 -6.73 -4.43
N SER A 175 -7.51 -7.01 -4.34
CA SER A 175 -8.10 -8.35 -4.49
C SER A 175 -8.22 -8.76 -5.97
N VAL A 176 -7.10 -8.76 -6.66
CA VAL A 176 -6.94 -9.19 -8.06
C VAL A 176 -6.37 -10.60 -8.05
N ASP A 177 -7.08 -11.59 -8.59
CA ASP A 177 -6.70 -13.01 -8.50
C ASP A 177 -5.30 -13.26 -9.04
N GLU A 178 -4.93 -12.60 -10.14
CA GLU A 178 -3.62 -12.69 -10.78
C GLU A 178 -2.46 -12.26 -9.86
N ALA A 179 -2.69 -11.36 -8.91
CA ALA A 179 -1.65 -10.85 -8.01
C ALA A 179 -1.31 -11.81 -6.85
N PHE A 180 -2.10 -12.88 -6.65
CA PHE A 180 -1.85 -13.86 -5.59
C PHE A 180 -1.02 -15.06 -6.07
N ALA A 181 0.02 -14.79 -6.86
CA ALA A 181 0.95 -15.76 -7.40
C ALA A 181 2.38 -15.50 -6.92
N VAL A 182 3.18 -16.56 -6.85
CA VAL A 182 4.61 -16.51 -6.52
C VAL A 182 5.41 -17.40 -7.46
N ALA A 183 6.66 -17.00 -7.71
CA ALA A 183 7.63 -17.78 -8.44
C ALA A 183 8.15 -18.95 -7.60
N THR A 184 8.39 -20.07 -8.26
CA THR A 184 9.07 -21.24 -7.68
C THR A 184 10.00 -21.86 -8.72
N PRO A 185 10.93 -22.73 -8.32
CA PRO A 185 11.75 -23.46 -9.30
C PRO A 185 10.95 -24.22 -10.35
N ASP A 186 9.73 -24.65 -10.01
CA ASP A 186 8.84 -25.40 -10.91
C ASP A 186 7.88 -24.49 -11.70
N GLY A 187 8.02 -23.17 -11.60
CA GLY A 187 7.17 -22.17 -12.25
C GLY A 187 6.28 -21.39 -11.28
N THR A 188 5.21 -20.81 -11.80
CA THR A 188 4.23 -20.02 -11.01
C THR A 188 3.29 -20.91 -10.22
N ARG A 189 3.03 -20.57 -8.97
CA ARG A 189 2.01 -21.20 -8.12
C ARG A 189 1.21 -20.17 -7.33
N SER A 190 0.07 -20.61 -6.78
CA SER A 190 -0.71 -19.79 -5.84
C SER A 190 0.11 -19.44 -4.59
N ARG A 191 0.06 -18.19 -4.16
CA ARG A 191 0.65 -17.73 -2.90
C ARG A 191 -0.08 -18.40 -1.73
N TYR A 192 0.65 -18.78 -0.69
CA TYR A 192 0.04 -19.27 0.54
C TYR A 192 -0.93 -18.22 1.12
N GLY A 193 -2.11 -18.66 1.55
CA GLY A 193 -3.17 -17.78 2.06
C GLY A 193 -4.04 -17.15 0.98
N ASN A 194 -3.84 -17.46 -0.30
CA ASN A 194 -4.78 -17.06 -1.35
C ASN A 194 -6.13 -17.76 -1.13
N VAL A 195 -7.20 -16.98 -0.97
CA VAL A 195 -8.54 -17.49 -0.64
C VAL A 195 -9.34 -17.78 -1.91
N GLY A 196 -9.55 -19.07 -2.20
CA GLY A 196 -10.49 -19.55 -3.19
C GLY A 196 -10.27 -19.04 -4.62
N PRO A 197 -9.07 -19.15 -5.23
CA PRO A 197 -8.88 -18.75 -6.61
C PRO A 197 -9.79 -19.57 -7.54
N ALA A 198 -10.40 -18.91 -8.52
CA ALA A 198 -11.33 -19.57 -9.46
C ALA A 198 -10.62 -20.61 -10.35
N VAL A 199 -9.33 -20.38 -10.64
CA VAL A 199 -8.46 -21.27 -11.40
C VAL A 199 -7.09 -21.31 -10.75
N ASP A 200 -6.26 -22.28 -11.11
CA ASP A 200 -4.85 -22.27 -10.72
C ASP A 200 -4.18 -21.01 -11.32
N PRO A 201 -3.58 -20.13 -10.48
CA PRO A 201 -2.96 -18.89 -10.96
C PRO A 201 -1.94 -19.09 -12.09
N SER A 202 -1.26 -20.24 -12.18
CA SER A 202 -0.34 -20.55 -13.28
C SER A 202 -0.98 -20.52 -14.66
N GLN A 203 -2.31 -20.67 -14.74
CA GLN A 203 -3.05 -20.60 -16.00
C GLN A 203 -3.19 -19.17 -16.53
N THR A 204 -3.32 -18.19 -15.64
CA THR A 204 -3.59 -16.78 -15.96
C THR A 204 -2.41 -15.86 -15.68
N THR A 205 -1.42 -16.33 -14.92
CA THR A 205 -0.36 -15.49 -14.37
C THR A 205 1.01 -16.13 -14.54
N ARG A 206 2.02 -15.31 -14.75
CA ARG A 206 3.43 -15.60 -14.55
C ARG A 206 3.94 -14.78 -13.37
N ALA A 207 4.63 -15.42 -12.44
CA ALA A 207 5.31 -14.76 -11.35
C ALA A 207 6.82 -14.89 -11.54
N VAL A 208 7.53 -13.78 -11.35
CA VAL A 208 9.01 -13.73 -11.30
C VAL A 208 9.42 -12.91 -10.06
N GLU A 209 10.71 -12.96 -9.72
CA GLU A 209 11.22 -12.09 -8.65
C GLU A 209 11.46 -10.67 -9.18
N PHE A 210 11.20 -9.68 -8.33
CA PHE A 210 11.57 -8.29 -8.59
C PHE A 210 13.11 -8.18 -8.63
N ASN A 211 13.65 -7.29 -9.46
CA ASN A 211 15.09 -7.15 -9.71
C ASN A 211 15.76 -8.35 -10.45
N ASP A 212 15.01 -9.30 -10.95
CA ASP A 212 15.52 -10.42 -11.75
C ASP A 212 15.21 -10.19 -13.25
N VAL A 213 16.13 -9.54 -13.95
CA VAL A 213 15.98 -9.20 -15.37
C VAL A 213 15.97 -10.46 -16.25
N ASP A 214 16.79 -11.45 -15.93
CA ASP A 214 16.88 -12.69 -16.71
C ASP A 214 15.57 -13.49 -16.63
N ALA A 215 15.00 -13.61 -15.43
CA ALA A 215 13.69 -14.25 -15.25
C ALA A 215 12.58 -13.46 -15.95
N LEU A 216 12.61 -12.12 -15.94
CA LEU A 216 11.67 -11.27 -16.66
C LEU A 216 11.76 -11.49 -18.18
N GLU A 217 12.97 -11.49 -18.75
CA GLU A 217 13.20 -11.74 -20.17
C GLU A 217 12.67 -13.14 -20.58
N GLY A 218 13.02 -14.16 -19.80
CA GLY A 218 12.54 -15.53 -20.02
C GLY A 218 11.02 -15.64 -19.95
N ALA A 219 10.39 -14.96 -18.99
CA ALA A 219 8.95 -15.00 -18.81
C ALA A 219 8.17 -14.26 -19.90
N LEU A 220 8.76 -13.33 -20.63
CA LEU A 220 8.11 -12.57 -21.71
C LEU A 220 8.47 -13.05 -23.12
N ALA A 221 9.45 -13.95 -23.27
CA ALA A 221 10.01 -14.37 -24.55
C ALA A 221 8.99 -14.98 -25.53
N ASP A 222 8.00 -15.72 -25.05
CA ASP A 222 6.98 -16.39 -25.90
C ASP A 222 5.82 -15.47 -26.30
N ARG A 223 5.81 -14.21 -25.83
CA ARG A 223 4.81 -13.19 -26.15
C ARG A 223 3.36 -13.57 -25.77
N GLN A 224 3.17 -14.37 -24.71
CA GLN A 224 1.85 -14.76 -24.21
C GLN A 224 1.34 -13.86 -23.09
N VAL A 225 2.15 -12.90 -22.67
CA VAL A 225 1.82 -11.98 -21.57
C VAL A 225 1.23 -10.69 -22.12
N ALA A 226 0.02 -10.35 -21.69
CA ALA A 226 -0.68 -9.11 -22.04
C ALA A 226 -0.01 -7.90 -21.40
N CYS A 227 0.26 -7.98 -20.12
CA CYS A 227 0.92 -6.91 -19.37
C CYS A 227 1.77 -7.42 -18.20
N VAL A 228 2.73 -6.60 -17.81
CA VAL A 228 3.37 -6.65 -16.49
C VAL A 228 2.62 -5.68 -15.59
N LEU A 229 2.14 -6.14 -14.43
CA LEU A 229 1.57 -5.30 -13.37
C LEU A 229 2.62 -5.15 -12.26
N ALA A 230 3.08 -3.93 -12.02
CA ALA A 230 4.22 -3.63 -11.14
C ALA A 230 3.97 -2.40 -10.27
N GLU A 231 4.43 -2.45 -9.03
CA GLU A 231 4.78 -1.23 -8.30
C GLU A 231 6.15 -0.72 -8.78
N PRO A 232 6.44 0.58 -8.76
CA PRO A 232 7.80 1.11 -9.00
C PRO A 232 8.86 0.59 -8.02
N ALA A 233 8.49 0.46 -6.76
CA ALA A 233 9.19 -0.26 -5.71
C ALA A 233 8.17 -1.13 -5.00
N MET A 234 8.50 -2.36 -4.62
CA MET A 234 7.56 -3.21 -3.91
C MET A 234 7.34 -2.67 -2.49
N THR A 235 6.10 -2.73 -2.01
CA THR A 235 5.75 -2.21 -0.68
C THR A 235 4.98 -3.20 0.20
N ASN A 236 4.60 -4.36 -0.32
CA ASN A 236 3.75 -5.31 0.41
C ASN A 236 4.48 -6.13 1.48
N MET A 237 5.78 -6.37 1.34
CA MET A 237 6.59 -7.15 2.28
C MET A 237 7.79 -6.35 2.82
N GLY A 238 7.62 -5.07 2.99
CA GLY A 238 8.69 -4.11 3.20
C GLY A 238 8.97 -3.33 1.92
N ILE A 239 9.78 -2.28 2.02
CA ILE A 239 10.17 -1.48 0.86
C ILE A 239 11.33 -2.19 0.14
N VAL A 240 11.08 -2.70 -1.07
CA VAL A 240 12.11 -3.26 -1.95
C VAL A 240 12.32 -2.30 -3.11
N LEU A 241 13.48 -1.63 -3.10
CA LEU A 241 13.82 -0.66 -4.14
C LEU A 241 14.31 -1.36 -5.43
N PRO A 242 14.09 -0.74 -6.60
CA PRO A 242 14.67 -1.25 -7.84
C PRO A 242 16.19 -1.13 -7.82
N GLU A 243 16.87 -2.15 -8.32
CA GLU A 243 18.31 -2.08 -8.57
C GLU A 243 18.61 -1.13 -9.75
N PRO A 244 19.81 -0.53 -9.79
CA PRO A 244 20.18 0.34 -10.90
C PRO A 244 20.00 -0.32 -12.27
N GLY A 245 19.28 0.32 -13.18
CA GLY A 245 18.99 -0.20 -14.52
C GLY A 245 17.80 -1.14 -14.63
N TYR A 246 17.16 -1.51 -13.51
CA TYR A 246 16.03 -2.45 -13.53
C TYR A 246 14.82 -1.91 -14.31
N HIS A 247 14.41 -0.67 -14.08
CA HIS A 247 13.27 -0.07 -14.78
C HIS A 247 13.52 0.14 -16.27
N GLU A 248 14.75 0.49 -16.65
CA GLU A 248 15.16 0.57 -18.05
C GLU A 248 15.06 -0.80 -18.73
N ALA A 249 15.51 -1.86 -18.04
CA ALA A 249 15.39 -3.24 -18.53
C ALA A 249 13.91 -3.67 -18.63
N LEU A 250 13.12 -3.42 -17.59
CA LEU A 250 11.68 -3.71 -17.58
C LEU A 250 10.97 -3.04 -18.76
N ARG A 251 11.25 -1.74 -19.01
CA ARG A 251 10.63 -1.01 -20.11
C ARG A 251 11.13 -1.50 -21.48
N ARG A 252 12.40 -1.79 -21.62
CA ARG A 252 12.98 -2.36 -22.86
C ARG A 252 12.31 -3.70 -23.18
N VAL A 253 12.29 -4.64 -22.25
CA VAL A 253 11.76 -6.00 -22.48
C VAL A 253 10.27 -5.96 -22.79
N THR A 254 9.48 -5.15 -22.08
CA THR A 254 8.05 -4.99 -22.38
C THR A 254 7.80 -4.45 -23.78
N ARG A 255 8.57 -3.45 -24.25
CA ARG A 255 8.49 -2.92 -25.62
C ARG A 255 8.89 -3.94 -26.69
N GLU A 256 10.00 -4.65 -26.50
CA GLU A 256 10.51 -5.66 -27.44
C GLU A 256 9.56 -6.83 -27.64
N THR A 257 8.83 -7.21 -26.57
CA THR A 257 7.86 -8.31 -26.62
C THR A 257 6.43 -7.86 -26.97
N GLY A 258 6.16 -6.56 -27.00
CA GLY A 258 4.82 -5.99 -27.17
C GLY A 258 3.91 -6.29 -25.99
N THR A 259 4.49 -6.44 -24.79
CA THR A 259 3.79 -6.57 -23.51
C THR A 259 3.54 -5.18 -22.95
N LEU A 260 2.34 -4.90 -22.45
CA LEU A 260 2.05 -3.59 -21.84
C LEU A 260 2.66 -3.51 -20.44
N LEU A 261 3.08 -2.30 -20.03
CA LEU A 261 3.55 -2.01 -18.68
C LEU A 261 2.47 -1.25 -17.92
N VAL A 262 1.94 -1.86 -16.85
CA VAL A 262 1.00 -1.25 -15.91
C VAL A 262 1.77 -0.90 -14.64
N ILE A 263 1.83 0.38 -14.28
CA ILE A 263 2.43 0.84 -13.03
C ILE A 263 1.34 1.16 -12.00
N ASP A 264 1.40 0.50 -10.86
CA ASP A 264 0.53 0.73 -9.71
C ASP A 264 1.24 1.63 -8.69
N GLU A 265 0.80 2.87 -8.60
CA GLU A 265 1.35 3.90 -7.68
C GLU A 265 0.55 4.05 -6.38
N THR A 266 -0.33 3.11 -6.07
CA THR A 266 -1.22 3.23 -4.92
C THR A 266 -0.47 3.51 -3.60
N HIS A 267 0.68 2.89 -3.41
CA HIS A 267 1.56 3.13 -2.26
C HIS A 267 2.75 4.03 -2.57
N THR A 268 3.31 3.91 -3.76
CA THR A 268 4.54 4.61 -4.16
C THR A 268 4.30 6.08 -4.52
N PHE A 269 3.03 6.52 -4.57
CA PHE A 269 2.66 7.94 -4.59
C PHE A 269 3.26 8.72 -3.40
N SER A 270 3.67 8.03 -2.34
CA SER A 270 4.45 8.61 -1.22
C SER A 270 5.78 9.24 -1.65
N ALA A 271 6.32 8.89 -2.81
CA ALA A 271 7.59 9.42 -3.32
C ALA A 271 7.54 10.91 -3.74
N GLY A 272 6.35 11.46 -3.95
CA GLY A 272 6.21 12.86 -4.35
C GLY A 272 4.92 13.16 -5.10
N PRO A 273 4.69 14.42 -5.51
CA PRO A 273 3.42 14.85 -6.12
C PRO A 273 3.12 14.20 -7.49
N GLY A 274 4.09 13.57 -8.12
CA GLY A 274 3.95 12.75 -9.33
C GLY A 274 4.36 11.30 -9.12
N GLY A 275 4.44 10.84 -7.87
CA GLY A 275 4.86 9.49 -7.51
C GLY A 275 6.28 9.14 -7.94
N CYS A 276 6.62 7.87 -7.85
CA CYS A 276 7.86 7.33 -8.41
C CYS A 276 7.90 7.46 -9.94
N THR A 277 6.75 7.37 -10.61
CA THR A 277 6.67 7.47 -12.07
C THR A 277 7.32 8.76 -12.58
N ARG A 278 6.96 9.91 -11.99
CA ARG A 278 7.58 11.19 -12.34
C ARG A 278 9.00 11.31 -11.78
N ALA A 279 9.22 10.90 -10.53
CA ALA A 279 10.51 11.05 -9.87
C ALA A 279 11.62 10.25 -10.57
N TRP A 280 11.31 9.10 -11.14
CA TRP A 280 12.27 8.20 -11.81
C TRP A 280 12.13 8.18 -13.33
N GLY A 281 11.26 9.01 -13.91
CA GLY A 281 11.05 9.11 -15.34
C GLY A 281 10.51 7.83 -15.97
N LEU A 282 9.60 7.11 -15.28
CA LEU A 282 9.01 5.89 -15.79
C LEU A 282 7.99 6.19 -16.90
N GLU A 283 7.90 5.29 -17.87
CA GLU A 283 7.03 5.45 -19.04
C GLU A 283 6.05 4.28 -19.18
N PRO A 284 5.03 4.16 -18.31
CA PRO A 284 4.04 3.10 -18.39
C PRO A 284 3.10 3.26 -19.60
N ASP A 285 2.54 2.14 -20.05
CA ASP A 285 1.44 2.12 -21.02
C ASP A 285 0.10 2.36 -20.31
N MET A 286 -0.02 1.87 -19.08
CA MET A 286 -1.16 2.09 -18.18
C MET A 286 -0.66 2.38 -16.76
N PHE A 287 -1.51 3.05 -15.99
CA PHE A 287 -1.18 3.53 -14.65
C PHE A 287 -2.40 3.40 -13.73
N THR A 288 -2.21 2.89 -12.53
CA THR A 288 -3.29 2.78 -11.55
C THR A 288 -2.91 3.47 -10.24
N ILE A 289 -3.90 4.07 -9.58
CA ILE A 289 -3.74 4.73 -8.29
C ILE A 289 -5.07 4.70 -7.51
N GLY A 290 -4.98 4.68 -6.19
CA GLY A 290 -6.14 4.79 -5.31
C GLY A 290 -5.75 5.37 -3.96
N LYS A 291 -6.40 4.90 -2.88
CA LYS A 291 -6.08 5.26 -1.48
C LYS A 291 -5.92 6.76 -1.27
N ALA A 292 -4.69 7.26 -1.28
CA ALA A 292 -4.32 8.64 -0.92
C ALA A 292 -5.04 9.73 -1.74
N ILE A 293 -5.38 9.46 -3.01
CA ILE A 293 -5.99 10.48 -3.87
C ILE A 293 -7.38 10.91 -3.40
N GLY A 294 -8.07 10.04 -2.65
CA GLY A 294 -9.41 10.30 -2.10
C GLY A 294 -9.43 10.87 -0.69
N SER A 295 -8.28 11.04 -0.02
CA SER A 295 -8.22 11.51 1.38
C SER A 295 -9.11 10.69 2.34
N GLY A 296 -9.16 9.36 2.15
CA GLY A 296 -10.03 8.45 2.90
C GLY A 296 -11.40 8.18 2.26
N VAL A 297 -11.83 8.99 1.31
CA VAL A 297 -13.02 8.71 0.49
C VAL A 297 -12.65 7.67 -0.57
N PRO A 298 -13.47 6.61 -0.78
CA PRO A 298 -13.20 5.62 -1.81
C PRO A 298 -13.04 6.26 -3.19
N ALA A 299 -11.86 6.14 -3.76
CA ALA A 299 -11.51 6.65 -5.08
C ALA A 299 -10.33 5.87 -5.66
N GLY A 300 -10.40 5.59 -6.95
CA GLY A 300 -9.32 5.04 -7.75
C GLY A 300 -9.36 5.61 -9.16
N ALA A 301 -8.24 5.51 -9.86
CA ALA A 301 -8.13 5.98 -11.23
C ALA A 301 -7.22 5.05 -12.04
N LEU A 302 -7.57 4.89 -13.32
CA LEU A 302 -6.79 4.21 -14.34
C LEU A 302 -6.42 5.22 -15.41
N GLY A 303 -5.13 5.42 -15.65
CA GLY A 303 -4.56 6.19 -16.73
C GLY A 303 -4.13 5.30 -17.89
N LEU A 304 -4.36 5.75 -19.11
CA LEU A 304 -3.98 5.08 -20.34
C LEU A 304 -3.10 5.98 -21.18
N SER A 305 -2.07 5.41 -21.82
CA SER A 305 -1.35 6.09 -22.90
C SER A 305 -2.29 6.35 -24.08
N GLU A 306 -1.98 7.31 -24.94
CA GLU A 306 -2.81 7.59 -26.12
C GLU A 306 -2.97 6.35 -26.99
N ALA A 307 -1.87 5.60 -27.23
CA ALA A 307 -1.91 4.40 -28.04
C ALA A 307 -2.82 3.30 -27.49
N VAL A 308 -2.75 3.04 -26.17
CA VAL A 308 -3.64 2.04 -25.53
C VAL A 308 -5.09 2.50 -25.55
N ALA A 309 -5.34 3.80 -25.33
CA ALA A 309 -6.69 4.35 -25.35
C ALA A 309 -7.33 4.28 -26.74
N GLU A 310 -6.57 4.62 -27.80
CA GLU A 310 -7.04 4.54 -29.19
C GLU A 310 -7.33 3.10 -29.59
N GLU A 311 -6.45 2.15 -29.26
CA GLU A 311 -6.64 0.74 -29.55
C GLU A 311 -7.86 0.17 -28.80
N ALA A 312 -7.98 0.46 -27.50
CA ALA A 312 -9.13 0.02 -26.70
C ALA A 312 -10.46 0.55 -27.25
N LEU A 313 -10.51 1.81 -27.67
CA LEU A 313 -11.69 2.41 -28.28
C LEU A 313 -11.98 1.82 -29.67
N GLY A 314 -10.95 1.43 -30.43
CA GLY A 314 -11.09 0.84 -31.76
C GLY A 314 -11.67 -0.59 -31.75
N HIS A 315 -11.53 -1.32 -30.64
CA HIS A 315 -12.09 -2.67 -30.47
C HIS A 315 -13.59 -2.68 -30.16
N HIS A 316 -14.16 -1.52 -29.84
CA HIS A 316 -15.57 -1.40 -29.50
C HIS A 316 -16.36 -0.72 -30.64
N ASP A 317 -17.29 -1.45 -31.23
CA ASP A 317 -18.33 -0.87 -32.08
C ASP A 317 -19.22 0.10 -31.28
N ALA A 318 -20.15 0.79 -31.94
CA ALA A 318 -21.02 1.80 -31.35
C ALA A 318 -21.84 1.38 -30.10
N ASP A 319 -21.85 0.11 -29.77
CA ASP A 319 -22.43 -0.47 -28.54
C ASP A 319 -21.48 -0.45 -27.33
N TYR A 320 -20.49 0.41 -27.35
CA TYR A 320 -19.54 0.65 -26.24
C TYR A 320 -20.23 0.95 -24.90
N ALA A 321 -21.51 1.20 -24.90
CA ALA A 321 -22.30 1.51 -23.73
C ALA A 321 -22.32 0.43 -22.63
N ASP A 322 -22.06 -0.84 -22.99
CA ASP A 322 -21.91 -1.92 -22.02
C ASP A 322 -20.41 -2.32 -21.92
N ALA A 323 -19.63 -1.44 -21.33
CA ALA A 323 -18.16 -1.48 -21.29
C ALA A 323 -17.54 -2.73 -20.65
N GLY A 324 -18.15 -3.88 -20.77
CA GLY A 324 -17.55 -5.19 -20.56
C GLY A 324 -16.81 -5.42 -19.25
N GLY A 325 -17.25 -4.76 -18.14
CA GLY A 325 -16.63 -4.88 -16.82
C GLY A 325 -15.55 -3.84 -16.52
N VAL A 326 -15.54 -2.73 -17.27
CA VAL A 326 -14.81 -1.49 -16.91
C VAL A 326 -15.84 -0.45 -16.46
N GLY A 327 -15.71 0.01 -15.21
CA GLY A 327 -16.65 0.95 -14.62
C GLY A 327 -17.54 0.33 -13.52
N GLY A 328 -18.62 0.99 -13.21
CA GLY A 328 -19.59 0.60 -12.17
C GLY A 328 -20.46 1.79 -11.77
N THR A 329 -21.66 1.55 -11.27
CA THR A 329 -22.66 2.58 -10.95
C THR A 329 -22.12 3.72 -10.07
N LEU A 330 -21.22 3.40 -9.15
CA LEU A 330 -20.66 4.38 -8.21
C LEU A 330 -19.27 4.89 -8.64
N ALA A 331 -18.69 4.36 -9.71
CA ALA A 331 -17.39 4.82 -10.19
C ALA A 331 -17.48 6.24 -10.77
N GLY A 332 -16.49 7.09 -10.47
CA GLY A 332 -16.47 8.47 -10.94
C GLY A 332 -17.61 9.34 -10.43
N ASN A 333 -18.21 8.99 -9.28
CA ASN A 333 -19.30 9.77 -8.70
C ASN A 333 -18.84 11.15 -8.23
N PRO A 334 -19.74 12.16 -8.20
CA PRO A 334 -19.41 13.52 -7.81
C PRO A 334 -18.79 13.66 -6.42
N PHE A 335 -19.21 12.85 -5.46
CA PHE A 335 -18.71 12.89 -4.09
C PHE A 335 -17.23 12.49 -4.01
N SER A 336 -16.86 11.38 -4.66
CA SER A 336 -15.46 10.95 -4.73
C SER A 336 -14.60 11.94 -5.51
N LEU A 337 -15.08 12.46 -6.63
CA LEU A 337 -14.32 13.40 -7.46
C LEU A 337 -14.12 14.76 -6.78
N ALA A 338 -15.10 15.27 -6.03
CA ALA A 338 -14.92 16.47 -5.21
C ALA A 338 -13.82 16.28 -4.14
N SER A 339 -13.79 15.11 -3.50
CA SER A 339 -12.73 14.75 -2.56
C SER A 339 -11.35 14.67 -3.25
N VAL A 340 -11.27 14.00 -4.40
CA VAL A 340 -10.02 13.87 -5.17
C VAL A 340 -9.51 15.24 -5.60
N ARG A 341 -10.40 16.11 -6.13
CA ARG A 341 -10.04 17.48 -6.52
C ARG A 341 -9.46 18.25 -5.34
N ALA A 342 -10.16 18.31 -4.20
CA ALA A 342 -9.70 19.02 -3.01
C ALA A 342 -8.38 18.47 -2.49
N THR A 343 -8.19 17.14 -2.53
CA THR A 343 -6.97 16.45 -2.13
C THR A 343 -5.77 16.85 -3.00
N LEU A 344 -5.93 16.75 -4.32
CA LEU A 344 -4.83 17.03 -5.25
C LEU A 344 -4.52 18.52 -5.39
N ASP A 345 -5.55 19.37 -5.34
CA ASP A 345 -5.38 20.82 -5.46
C ASP A 345 -4.76 21.46 -4.22
N ARG A 346 -5.12 20.98 -3.01
CA ARG A 346 -4.84 21.72 -1.78
C ARG A 346 -4.11 20.97 -0.69
N VAL A 347 -4.06 19.65 -0.72
CA VAL A 347 -3.47 18.85 0.35
C VAL A 347 -2.17 18.18 -0.09
N LEU A 348 -2.22 17.33 -1.10
CA LEU A 348 -1.03 16.61 -1.61
C LEU A 348 -0.32 17.43 -2.70
N THR A 349 0.23 18.56 -2.28
CA THR A 349 0.94 19.55 -3.09
C THR A 349 2.46 19.42 -2.93
N GLU A 350 3.24 20.08 -3.79
CA GLU A 350 4.71 20.15 -3.67
C GLU A 350 5.16 20.56 -2.24
N PRO A 351 4.58 21.63 -1.60
CA PRO A 351 4.93 21.97 -0.23
C PRO A 351 4.63 20.87 0.79
N ALA A 352 3.55 20.09 0.60
CA ALA A 352 3.23 18.99 1.50
C ALA A 352 4.30 17.91 1.47
N PHE A 353 4.76 17.50 0.29
CA PHE A 353 5.86 16.54 0.15
C PHE A 353 7.20 17.10 0.64
N ALA A 354 7.47 18.39 0.40
CA ALA A 354 8.65 19.07 0.94
C ALA A 354 8.68 19.09 2.48
N HIS A 355 7.52 18.99 3.14
CA HIS A 355 7.41 18.84 4.60
C HIS A 355 7.54 17.37 5.03
N THR A 356 6.86 16.46 4.37
CA THR A 356 6.70 15.07 4.84
C THR A 356 7.91 14.19 4.55
N ILE A 357 8.62 14.40 3.44
CA ILE A 357 9.81 13.61 3.09
C ILE A 357 10.94 13.77 4.13
N PRO A 358 11.30 14.98 4.57
CA PRO A 358 12.29 15.15 5.65
C PRO A 358 11.90 14.51 6.99
N LEU A 359 10.59 14.38 7.28
CA LEU A 359 10.13 13.66 8.48
C LEU A 359 10.42 12.15 8.38
N ALA A 360 10.27 11.56 7.19
CA ALA A 360 10.65 10.18 6.97
C ALA A 360 12.18 9.99 7.01
N GLU A 361 12.97 10.95 6.52
CA GLU A 361 14.43 10.96 6.70
C GLU A 361 14.81 10.99 8.19
N ARG A 362 14.14 11.83 8.99
CA ARG A 362 14.32 11.90 10.45
C ARG A 362 13.99 10.56 11.12
N PHE A 363 12.91 9.93 10.72
CA PHE A 363 12.53 8.60 11.21
C PHE A 363 13.63 7.56 10.92
N CYS A 364 14.14 7.53 9.69
CA CYS A 364 15.22 6.62 9.31
C CYS A 364 16.51 6.90 10.12
N ALA A 365 16.92 8.16 10.23
CA ALA A 365 18.10 8.54 10.99
C ALA A 365 18.00 8.15 12.47
N GLY A 366 16.85 8.40 13.10
CA GLY A 366 16.59 8.03 14.48
C GLY A 366 16.69 6.52 14.71
N LEU A 367 16.11 5.72 13.82
CA LEU A 367 16.20 4.25 13.90
C LEU A 367 17.63 3.74 13.66
N GLN A 368 18.34 4.28 12.69
CA GLN A 368 19.75 3.92 12.42
C GLN A 368 20.64 4.20 13.64
N GLU A 369 20.44 5.30 14.34
CA GLU A 369 21.15 5.59 15.59
C GLU A 369 20.83 4.57 16.69
N VAL A 370 19.56 4.14 16.81
CA VAL A 370 19.17 3.09 17.76
C VAL A 370 19.79 1.75 17.37
N PHE A 371 19.77 1.37 16.10
CA PHE A 371 20.38 0.14 15.61
C PHE A 371 21.87 0.10 15.93
N ALA A 372 22.60 1.19 15.64
CA ALA A 372 24.03 1.28 15.95
C ALA A 372 24.31 1.21 17.46
N ARG A 373 23.57 1.96 18.27
CA ARG A 373 23.73 2.01 19.74
C ARG A 373 23.44 0.68 20.42
N ARG A 374 22.46 -0.09 19.89
CA ARG A 374 22.01 -1.37 20.43
C ARG A 374 22.66 -2.58 19.72
N SER A 375 23.53 -2.34 18.73
CA SER A 375 24.12 -3.38 17.90
C SER A 375 23.10 -4.29 17.22
N LEU A 376 21.95 -3.71 16.82
CA LEU A 376 20.89 -4.44 16.11
C LEU A 376 21.26 -4.58 14.63
N PRO A 377 21.33 -5.81 14.07
CA PRO A 377 21.60 -6.02 12.65
C PRO A 377 20.33 -5.84 11.82
N TRP A 378 19.76 -4.64 11.86
CA TRP A 378 18.53 -4.27 11.22
C TRP A 378 18.75 -3.13 10.24
N ASN A 379 17.89 -3.01 9.26
CA ASN A 379 17.92 -1.92 8.30
C ASN A 379 16.59 -1.14 8.30
N VAL A 380 16.63 0.06 7.75
CA VAL A 380 15.45 0.88 7.46
C VAL A 380 15.59 1.46 6.07
N THR A 381 14.53 1.34 5.27
CA THR A 381 14.46 1.83 3.90
C THR A 381 13.39 2.92 3.79
N GLN A 382 13.68 3.98 3.04
CA GLN A 382 12.77 5.10 2.79
C GLN A 382 12.30 5.13 1.34
N LEU A 383 11.03 5.52 1.14
CA LEU A 383 10.45 5.83 -0.15
C LEU A 383 9.59 7.10 -0.04
N GLY A 384 10.18 8.26 -0.30
CA GLY A 384 9.53 9.55 -0.12
C GLY A 384 9.11 9.79 1.34
N CYS A 385 7.83 10.02 1.60
CA CYS A 385 7.29 10.24 2.94
C CYS A 385 6.94 8.93 3.70
N ARG A 386 7.38 7.79 3.20
CA ARG A 386 7.20 6.45 3.77
C ARG A 386 8.55 5.86 4.15
N ALA A 387 8.64 5.19 5.30
CA ALA A 387 9.83 4.45 5.72
C ALA A 387 9.43 3.15 6.40
N GLU A 388 10.23 2.10 6.26
CA GLU A 388 9.97 0.80 6.85
C GLU A 388 11.26 0.12 7.31
N TYR A 389 11.27 -0.43 8.52
CA TYR A 389 12.42 -1.15 9.05
C TYR A 389 12.23 -2.67 8.96
N ARG A 390 13.36 -3.40 8.84
CA ARG A 390 13.38 -4.86 8.72
C ARG A 390 14.45 -5.45 9.64
N PHE A 391 14.22 -6.71 10.06
CA PHE A 391 15.07 -7.41 11.05
C PHE A 391 16.22 -8.18 10.40
N GLN A 392 16.85 -7.58 9.42
CA GLN A 392 18.02 -8.10 8.71
C GLN A 392 18.99 -6.95 8.40
N PRO A 393 20.31 -7.25 8.25
CA PRO A 393 21.31 -6.19 8.05
C PRO A 393 21.14 -5.43 6.74
N GLU A 394 20.90 -6.14 5.65
CA GLU A 394 20.80 -5.58 4.31
C GLU A 394 19.34 -5.50 3.85
N PRO A 395 18.96 -4.49 3.07
CA PRO A 395 17.65 -4.44 2.43
C PRO A 395 17.43 -5.67 1.53
N ALA A 396 16.19 -6.18 1.54
CA ALA A 396 15.81 -7.27 0.64
C ALA A 396 15.85 -6.81 -0.83
N ARG A 397 16.27 -7.72 -1.73
CA ARG A 397 16.34 -7.45 -3.17
C ARG A 397 15.05 -7.81 -3.90
N ASN A 398 14.21 -8.64 -3.30
CA ASN A 398 12.96 -9.11 -3.90
C ASN A 398 11.92 -9.49 -2.82
N GLY A 399 10.72 -9.86 -3.28
CA GLY A 399 9.62 -10.20 -2.39
C GLY A 399 9.86 -11.47 -1.57
N THR A 400 10.51 -12.47 -2.13
CA THR A 400 10.81 -13.73 -1.42
C THR A 400 11.82 -13.52 -0.29
N GLU A 401 12.88 -12.75 -0.52
CA GLU A 401 13.83 -12.36 0.52
C GLU A 401 13.17 -11.54 1.64
N ALA A 402 12.33 -10.56 1.25
CA ALA A 402 11.61 -9.72 2.19
C ALA A 402 10.64 -10.54 3.06
N HIS A 403 9.92 -11.48 2.46
CA HIS A 403 9.02 -12.39 3.18
C HIS A 403 9.79 -13.32 4.14
N ALA A 404 10.92 -13.86 3.72
CA ALA A 404 11.74 -14.74 4.55
C ALA A 404 12.34 -14.04 5.79
N ALA A 405 12.49 -12.72 5.75
CA ALA A 405 13.00 -11.88 6.85
C ALA A 405 11.91 -11.40 7.83
N SER A 406 10.68 -11.85 7.70
CA SER A 406 9.57 -11.48 8.60
C SER A 406 9.71 -12.20 9.94
N GLU A 407 9.51 -11.46 11.04
CA GLU A 407 9.52 -11.96 12.42
C GLU A 407 8.22 -11.50 13.14
N PRO A 408 7.08 -12.18 12.91
CA PRO A 408 5.76 -11.67 13.32
C PRO A 408 5.60 -11.44 14.83
N GLU A 409 6.25 -12.24 15.69
CA GLU A 409 6.19 -12.06 17.15
C GLU A 409 6.96 -10.81 17.58
N LEU A 410 8.09 -10.55 16.95
CA LEU A 410 8.91 -9.36 17.21
C LEU A 410 8.20 -8.09 16.71
N GLU A 411 7.64 -8.14 15.50
CA GLU A 411 6.78 -7.07 14.97
C GLU A 411 5.64 -6.76 15.95
N ARG A 412 4.92 -7.79 16.36
CA ARG A 412 3.80 -7.64 17.29
C ARG A 412 4.21 -7.00 18.62
N TYR A 413 5.35 -7.38 19.18
CA TYR A 413 5.85 -6.78 20.42
C TYR A 413 6.15 -5.29 20.25
N LEU A 414 6.91 -4.93 19.20
CA LEU A 414 7.29 -3.54 18.94
C LEU A 414 6.07 -2.65 18.70
N HIS A 415 5.12 -3.13 17.91
CA HIS A 415 3.87 -2.41 17.63
C HIS A 415 3.01 -2.25 18.88
N LEU A 416 2.85 -3.30 19.67
CA LEU A 416 2.05 -3.24 20.90
C LEU A 416 2.68 -2.36 21.96
N HIS A 417 4.02 -2.39 22.08
CA HIS A 417 4.77 -1.49 22.95
C HIS A 417 4.54 -0.02 22.57
N ALA A 418 4.58 0.31 21.28
CA ALA A 418 4.30 1.64 20.76
C ALA A 418 2.84 2.05 20.98
N LEU A 419 1.87 1.16 20.66
CA LEU A 419 0.44 1.39 20.82
C LEU A 419 0.08 1.70 22.28
N ASN A 420 0.55 0.89 23.23
CA ASN A 420 0.33 1.12 24.67
C ASN A 420 0.88 2.46 25.16
N ARG A 421 1.72 3.13 24.37
CA ARG A 421 2.35 4.43 24.69
C ARG A 421 1.96 5.56 23.75
N GLY A 422 0.92 5.32 22.93
CA GLY A 422 0.29 6.37 22.16
C GLY A 422 0.84 6.55 20.73
N VAL A 423 1.41 5.53 20.13
CA VAL A 423 1.82 5.55 18.70
C VAL A 423 1.27 4.33 17.96
N LEU A 424 0.63 4.55 16.82
CA LEU A 424 0.13 3.52 15.92
C LEU A 424 1.05 3.37 14.71
N LEU A 425 1.45 2.12 14.43
CA LEU A 425 2.07 1.70 13.17
C LEU A 425 1.12 0.78 12.40
N THR A 426 1.36 0.56 11.12
CA THR A 426 0.55 -0.34 10.31
C THR A 426 0.63 -1.78 10.87
N PRO A 427 -0.50 -2.45 11.15
CA PRO A 427 -0.52 -3.70 11.94
C PRO A 427 0.14 -4.91 11.28
N PHE A 428 0.50 -4.83 10.00
CA PHE A 428 1.14 -5.90 9.21
C PHE A 428 2.39 -5.41 8.47
N HIS A 429 2.91 -4.23 8.86
CA HIS A 429 4.13 -3.61 8.35
C HIS A 429 4.88 -2.89 9.45
N ASN A 430 6.20 -2.91 9.41
CA ASN A 430 7.04 -2.04 10.25
C ASN A 430 7.17 -0.63 9.62
N MET A 431 6.07 -0.13 9.10
CA MET A 431 6.01 1.05 8.25
C MET A 431 5.48 2.26 9.02
N ALA A 432 6.17 3.38 8.86
CA ALA A 432 5.68 4.70 9.22
C ALA A 432 5.45 5.54 7.96
N LEU A 433 4.31 6.22 7.92
CA LEU A 433 3.93 7.15 6.87
C LEU A 433 3.77 8.54 7.47
N MET A 434 4.25 9.58 6.77
CA MET A 434 4.18 10.96 7.22
C MET A 434 3.10 11.72 6.46
N SER A 435 2.20 12.38 7.18
CA SER A 435 1.18 13.28 6.62
C SER A 435 1.60 14.74 6.77
N PRO A 436 0.94 15.68 6.06
CA PRO A 436 1.15 17.11 6.27
C PRO A 436 0.93 17.60 7.71
N GLU A 437 0.19 16.83 8.52
CA GLU A 437 -0.11 17.13 9.93
C GLU A 437 0.87 16.45 10.91
N THR A 438 1.76 15.59 10.42
CA THR A 438 2.81 14.93 11.24
C THR A 438 3.88 15.95 11.62
N LYS A 439 4.36 15.88 12.86
CA LYS A 439 5.37 16.80 13.43
C LYS A 439 6.65 16.04 13.75
N GLU A 440 7.78 16.75 13.82
CA GLU A 440 9.05 16.18 14.27
C GLU A 440 8.94 15.46 15.63
N ALA A 441 8.22 16.06 16.58
CA ALA A 441 8.00 15.47 17.90
C ALA A 441 7.26 14.12 17.86
N ASP A 442 6.43 13.87 16.83
CA ASP A 442 5.73 12.60 16.63
C ASP A 442 6.71 11.52 16.22
N VAL A 443 7.62 11.86 15.32
CA VAL A 443 8.71 10.99 14.87
C VAL A 443 9.68 10.69 16.01
N ASP A 444 10.06 11.70 16.79
CA ASP A 444 10.96 11.56 17.93
C ASP A 444 10.34 10.66 19.01
N LEU A 445 9.04 10.81 19.27
CA LEU A 445 8.32 9.93 20.20
C LEU A 445 8.41 8.47 19.76
N HIS A 446 8.17 8.18 18.47
CA HIS A 446 8.32 6.81 17.96
C HIS A 446 9.76 6.30 18.19
N THR A 447 10.77 7.07 17.81
CA THR A 447 12.18 6.68 17.97
C THR A 447 12.54 6.39 19.42
N GLN A 448 12.05 7.21 20.37
CA GLN A 448 12.23 7.00 21.80
C GLN A 448 11.59 5.66 22.24
N LEU A 449 10.33 5.43 21.88
CA LEU A 449 9.61 4.21 22.27
C LEU A 449 10.24 2.96 21.66
N PHE A 450 10.73 3.07 20.43
CA PHE A 450 11.47 1.98 19.77
C PHE A 450 12.78 1.67 20.53
N ASP A 451 13.54 2.68 20.93
CA ASP A 451 14.75 2.48 21.73
C ASP A 451 14.46 1.83 23.09
N GLU A 452 13.37 2.25 23.76
CA GLU A 452 12.91 1.62 25.00
C GLU A 452 12.53 0.15 24.84
N ALA A 453 11.82 -0.18 23.75
CA ALA A 453 11.45 -1.56 23.43
C ALA A 453 12.69 -2.41 23.11
N ALA A 454 13.59 -1.90 22.28
CA ALA A 454 14.84 -2.55 21.92
C ALA A 454 15.74 -2.80 23.14
N ALA A 455 15.82 -1.82 24.07
CA ALA A 455 16.57 -1.97 25.32
C ALA A 455 16.07 -3.16 26.16
N LYS A 456 14.75 -3.35 26.24
CA LYS A 456 14.16 -4.47 26.99
C LYS A 456 14.38 -5.82 26.32
N LEU A 457 14.46 -5.83 25.00
CA LEU A 457 14.75 -7.06 24.23
C LEU A 457 16.19 -7.54 24.38
N THR A 458 17.12 -6.59 24.52
CA THR A 458 18.58 -6.88 24.56
C THR A 458 19.15 -6.87 25.99
N ALA A 459 18.34 -6.65 27.02
CA ALA A 459 18.69 -6.74 28.45
C ALA A 459 18.53 -8.19 28.92
#